data_0bf91d37bfb51c52fbce3f8f986d667e
#
_entry.id   0bf91d37bfb51c52fbce3f8f986d667e
#
_cell.length_a   1.000
_cell.length_b   1.000
_cell.length_c   1.000
_cell.angle_alpha   90.00
_cell.angle_beta   90.00
_cell.angle_gamma   90.00
#
_symmetry.space_group_name_H-M   'P 1'
#
loop_
_entity.id
_entity.type
_entity.pdbx_description
1 polymer ?
#
loop_
_entity_poly.entity_id
_entity_poly.type
_entity_poly.pdbx_seq_one_letter_code
_entity_poly.pdbx_strand_id
1 'polypeptide(L)'
;GIIIGIAAIIAIVSTIKGTSEQIKENLVGSGNNIVNVKLYQGEWTYTSGDSSTPENMPMVTDDIKNEILAVDEVTAVASYRYGALYEGINSGTKDLGNAPVYGVDKDYFRVMGYTVQTGRLFEDQDWTNYTKGVILDTVAANTLFASENPIGKTMEIKGEPFIIVGVVEQIDGFTPKVTNMNDWYTYY
;
A
#
# COMPACT_ATOMS: atom_id res chain seq x y z
N GLY A 1 11.35 -51.89 -5.23
CA GLY A 1 9.97 -51.38 -5.29
C GLY A 1 9.60 -50.41 -4.15
N ILE A 2 9.85 -50.81 -2.87
CA ILE A 2 9.35 -50.04 -1.68
C ILE A 2 10.03 -48.70 -1.53
N ILE A 3 11.33 -48.56 -1.77
CA ILE A 3 12.07 -47.30 -1.60
C ILE A 3 11.57 -46.22 -2.58
N ILE A 4 11.26 -46.61 -3.82
CA ILE A 4 10.74 -45.67 -4.83
C ILE A 4 9.34 -45.18 -4.43
N GLY A 5 8.51 -46.08 -3.87
CA GLY A 5 7.17 -45.73 -3.40
C GLY A 5 7.21 -44.73 -2.24
N ILE A 6 8.10 -44.92 -1.26
CA ILE A 6 8.26 -44.01 -0.13
C ILE A 6 8.81 -42.66 -0.58
N ALA A 7 9.80 -42.65 -1.48
CA ALA A 7 10.34 -41.41 -2.03
C ALA A 7 9.28 -40.60 -2.81
N ALA A 8 8.45 -41.28 -3.59
CA ALA A 8 7.34 -40.60 -4.30
C ALA A 8 6.30 -39.99 -3.35
N ILE A 9 5.94 -40.70 -2.29
CA ILE A 9 4.99 -40.20 -1.29
C ILE A 9 5.59 -38.96 -0.55
N ILE A 10 6.85 -39.01 -0.16
CA ILE A 10 7.52 -37.87 0.50
C ILE A 10 7.55 -36.67 -0.44
N ALA A 11 7.91 -36.86 -1.71
CA ALA A 11 7.92 -35.79 -2.71
C ALA A 11 6.55 -35.14 -2.87
N ILE A 12 5.50 -35.95 -3.01
CA ILE A 12 4.13 -35.46 -3.15
C ILE A 12 3.68 -34.68 -1.90
N VAL A 13 3.89 -35.22 -0.71
CA VAL A 13 3.53 -34.58 0.56
C VAL A 13 4.31 -33.26 0.77
N SER A 14 5.59 -33.23 0.42
CA SER A 14 6.42 -32.02 0.51
C SER A 14 5.94 -30.94 -0.47
N THR A 15 5.58 -31.34 -1.70
CA THR A 15 5.03 -30.42 -2.70
C THR A 15 3.69 -29.84 -2.25
N ILE A 16 2.78 -30.68 -1.72
CA ILE A 16 1.46 -30.24 -1.23
C ILE A 16 1.63 -29.28 -0.03
N LYS A 17 2.51 -29.59 0.92
CA LYS A 17 2.77 -28.68 2.06
C LYS A 17 3.38 -27.35 1.61
N GLY A 18 4.37 -27.38 0.73
CA GLY A 18 4.98 -26.16 0.20
C GLY A 18 3.99 -25.28 -0.55
N THR A 19 3.14 -25.88 -1.39
CA THR A 19 2.10 -25.15 -2.11
C THR A 19 1.02 -24.61 -1.16
N SER A 20 0.66 -25.37 -0.11
CA SER A 20 -0.35 -24.95 0.87
C SER A 20 0.16 -23.79 1.74
N GLU A 21 1.44 -23.76 2.12
CA GLU A 21 2.03 -22.63 2.84
C GLU A 21 2.16 -21.41 1.94
N GLN A 22 2.60 -21.56 0.69
CA GLN A 22 2.63 -20.47 -0.28
C GLN A 22 1.24 -19.88 -0.56
N ILE A 23 0.22 -20.73 -0.67
CA ILE A 23 -1.19 -20.28 -0.81
C ILE A 23 -1.64 -19.52 0.46
N LYS A 24 -1.29 -20.00 1.65
CA LYS A 24 -1.58 -19.29 2.90
C LYS A 24 -0.88 -17.94 2.98
N GLU A 25 0.40 -17.89 2.68
CA GLU A 25 1.16 -16.63 2.66
C GLU A 25 0.62 -15.64 1.62
N ASN A 26 0.27 -16.13 0.44
CA ASN A 26 -0.35 -15.33 -0.61
C ASN A 26 -1.78 -14.86 -0.23
N LEU A 27 -2.57 -15.67 0.45
CA LEU A 27 -3.90 -15.32 0.92
C LEU A 27 -3.86 -14.35 2.11
N VAL A 28 -2.90 -14.49 3.00
CA VAL A 28 -2.73 -13.61 4.18
C VAL A 28 -1.98 -12.33 3.79
N GLY A 29 -1.02 -12.42 2.86
CA GLY A 29 -0.23 -11.28 2.40
C GLY A 29 -0.90 -10.42 1.31
N SER A 30 -1.94 -10.91 0.65
CA SER A 30 -2.58 -10.23 -0.49
C SER A 30 -3.75 -9.32 -0.11
N GLY A 31 -3.86 -8.88 1.14
CA GLY A 31 -4.91 -7.96 1.56
C GLY A 31 -6.33 -8.57 1.65
N ASN A 32 -6.48 -9.88 1.47
CA ASN A 32 -7.79 -10.54 1.51
C ASN A 32 -8.42 -10.60 2.91
N ASN A 33 -7.65 -10.31 3.97
CA ASN A 33 -8.13 -10.25 5.36
C ASN A 33 -8.24 -8.81 5.87
N ILE A 34 -8.37 -7.83 4.98
CA ILE A 34 -8.48 -6.42 5.37
C ILE A 34 -9.94 -6.02 5.42
N VAL A 35 -10.34 -5.43 6.54
CA VAL A 35 -11.61 -4.76 6.70
C VAL A 35 -11.39 -3.26 6.59
N ASN A 36 -11.97 -2.64 5.55
CA ASN A 36 -11.94 -1.20 5.39
C ASN A 36 -13.10 -0.57 6.15
N VAL A 37 -12.81 0.21 7.17
CA VAL A 37 -13.78 1.00 7.91
C VAL A 37 -13.82 2.40 7.30
N LYS A 38 -14.97 2.78 6.77
CA LYS A 38 -15.19 4.10 6.16
C LYS A 38 -16.24 4.86 6.95
N LEU A 39 -16.12 6.18 6.96
CA LEU A 39 -17.13 7.04 7.55
C LEU A 39 -18.32 7.18 6.60
N TYR A 40 -19.52 7.00 7.13
CA TYR A 40 -20.78 7.19 6.41
C TYR A 40 -21.62 8.28 7.08
N GLN A 41 -22.30 9.07 6.29
CA GLN A 41 -23.37 9.94 6.76
C GLN A 41 -24.61 9.71 5.87
N GLY A 42 -25.63 9.09 6.42
CA GLY A 42 -26.79 8.65 5.65
C GLY A 42 -26.43 7.55 4.65
N GLU A 43 -26.77 7.72 3.37
CA GLU A 43 -26.45 6.79 2.27
C GLU A 43 -25.13 7.12 1.57
N TRP A 44 -24.44 8.18 1.97
CA TRP A 44 -23.24 8.68 1.29
C TRP A 44 -21.97 8.27 2.03
N THR A 45 -21.01 7.73 1.26
CA THR A 45 -19.66 7.48 1.76
C THR A 45 -18.84 8.76 1.57
N TYR A 46 -18.25 9.26 2.65
CA TYR A 46 -17.29 10.36 2.55
C TYR A 46 -15.90 9.83 2.21
N THR A 47 -15.37 10.30 1.09
CA THR A 47 -13.95 10.13 0.78
C THR A 47 -13.24 11.42 1.17
N SER A 48 -12.24 11.32 2.04
CA SER A 48 -11.50 12.52 2.46
C SER A 48 -10.88 13.19 1.24
N GLY A 49 -11.01 14.51 1.16
CA GLY A 49 -10.55 15.29 0.00
C GLY A 49 -11.67 15.77 -0.93
N ASP A 50 -12.89 15.28 -0.74
CA ASP A 50 -14.06 15.86 -1.40
C ASP A 50 -14.46 17.15 -0.68
N SER A 51 -14.89 18.15 -1.46
CA SER A 51 -15.41 19.45 -0.95
C SER A 51 -16.67 19.31 -0.08
N SER A 52 -17.28 18.14 -0.09
CA SER A 52 -18.47 17.79 0.72
C SER A 52 -18.14 17.17 2.08
N THR A 53 -16.86 17.02 2.44
CA THR A 53 -16.46 16.45 3.73
C THR A 53 -16.94 17.36 4.88
N PRO A 54 -17.68 16.83 5.88
CA PRO A 54 -18.14 17.63 7.02
C PRO A 54 -16.97 18.26 7.78
N GLU A 55 -17.10 19.51 8.21
CA GLU A 55 -16.07 20.24 8.98
C GLU A 55 -15.70 19.54 10.31
N ASN A 56 -16.62 18.76 10.87
CA ASN A 56 -16.46 18.05 12.14
C ASN A 56 -16.26 16.54 11.97
N MET A 57 -15.58 16.10 10.91
CA MET A 57 -15.28 14.69 10.73
C MET A 57 -14.40 14.19 11.88
N PRO A 58 -14.78 13.10 12.59
CA PRO A 58 -13.96 12.54 13.64
C PRO A 58 -12.63 12.04 13.08
N MET A 59 -11.56 12.41 13.76
CA MET A 59 -10.22 11.91 13.43
C MET A 59 -10.01 10.54 14.07
N VAL A 60 -9.39 9.63 13.35
CA VAL A 60 -8.93 8.36 13.93
C VAL A 60 -7.73 8.65 14.82
N THR A 61 -7.93 8.55 16.12
CA THR A 61 -6.87 8.73 17.13
C THR A 61 -6.20 7.39 17.44
N ASP A 62 -5.06 7.45 18.15
CA ASP A 62 -4.39 6.24 18.61
C ASP A 62 -5.23 5.45 19.61
N ASP A 63 -6.07 6.14 20.42
CA ASP A 63 -7.01 5.47 21.32
C ASP A 63 -8.03 4.63 20.54
N ILE A 64 -8.62 5.16 19.49
CA ILE A 64 -9.53 4.42 18.60
C ILE A 64 -8.82 3.22 17.95
N LYS A 65 -7.57 3.40 17.49
CA LYS A 65 -6.79 2.29 16.93
C LYS A 65 -6.54 1.20 17.98
N ASN A 66 -6.24 1.58 19.20
CA ASN A 66 -6.03 0.64 20.31
C ASN A 66 -7.32 -0.10 20.69
N GLU A 67 -8.48 0.58 20.69
CA GLU A 67 -9.78 -0.07 20.88
C GLU A 67 -10.06 -1.11 19.79
N ILE A 68 -9.75 -0.81 18.53
CA ILE A 68 -9.91 -1.76 17.42
C ILE A 68 -8.94 -2.94 17.57
N LEU A 69 -7.68 -2.68 17.97
CA LEU A 69 -6.69 -3.73 18.23
C LEU A 69 -7.07 -4.67 19.39
N ALA A 70 -7.93 -4.20 20.32
CA ALA A 70 -8.43 -5.02 21.42
C ALA A 70 -9.55 -6.00 21.00
N VAL A 71 -10.06 -5.88 19.78
CA VAL A 71 -11.04 -6.83 19.23
C VAL A 71 -10.35 -8.15 18.90
N ASP A 72 -10.95 -9.26 19.32
CA ASP A 72 -10.42 -10.59 19.00
C ASP A 72 -10.22 -10.77 17.49
N GLU A 73 -9.12 -11.43 17.11
CA GLU A 73 -8.70 -11.70 15.74
C GLU A 73 -8.16 -10.48 14.94
N VAL A 74 -8.20 -9.27 15.50
CA VAL A 74 -7.54 -8.10 14.88
C VAL A 74 -6.06 -8.13 15.22
N THR A 75 -5.21 -8.28 14.21
CA THR A 75 -3.76 -8.38 14.38
C THR A 75 -3.02 -7.08 14.11
N ALA A 76 -3.60 -6.19 13.33
CA ALA A 76 -3.01 -4.89 12.99
C ALA A 76 -4.10 -3.89 12.57
N VAL A 77 -3.84 -2.62 12.80
CA VAL A 77 -4.69 -1.50 12.38
C VAL A 77 -3.82 -0.45 11.72
N ALA A 78 -4.28 0.07 10.60
CA ALA A 78 -3.64 1.20 9.93
C ALA A 78 -4.68 2.27 9.62
N SER A 79 -4.24 3.51 9.63
CA SER A 79 -5.06 4.63 9.20
C SER A 79 -4.49 5.26 7.94
N TYR A 80 -5.38 5.66 7.04
CA TYR A 80 -5.00 6.37 5.83
C TYR A 80 -6.03 7.44 5.47
N ARG A 81 -5.57 8.42 4.75
CA ARG A 81 -6.41 9.47 4.18
C ARG A 81 -6.13 9.58 2.70
N TYR A 82 -7.17 9.43 1.90
CA TYR A 82 -7.09 9.77 0.49
C TYR A 82 -7.00 11.29 0.34
N GLY A 83 -5.92 11.78 -0.23
CA GLY A 83 -5.73 13.21 -0.41
C GLY A 83 -6.57 13.78 -1.53
N ALA A 84 -6.45 13.25 -2.69
CA ALA A 84 -7.20 13.46 -3.93
C ALA A 84 -6.39 12.92 -5.12
N LEU A 85 -6.95 13.00 -6.33
CA LEU A 85 -6.17 12.97 -7.56
C LEU A 85 -5.51 14.34 -7.72
N TYR A 86 -4.20 14.37 -7.75
CA TYR A 86 -3.44 15.60 -7.94
C TYR A 86 -2.84 15.65 -9.33
N GLU A 87 -3.03 16.80 -10.00
CA GLU A 87 -2.21 17.23 -11.13
C GLU A 87 -0.91 17.87 -10.60
N GLY A 88 0.13 17.90 -11.42
CA GLY A 88 1.41 18.51 -11.06
C GLY A 88 2.21 17.67 -10.07
N ILE A 89 2.20 16.35 -10.26
CA ILE A 89 3.10 15.42 -9.61
C ILE A 89 4.23 15.14 -10.57
N ASN A 90 5.38 15.76 -10.36
CA ASN A 90 6.47 15.73 -11.34
C ASN A 90 7.85 15.56 -10.68
N SER A 91 8.81 15.13 -11.51
CA SER A 91 10.24 15.18 -11.18
C SER A 91 10.98 15.67 -12.42
N GLY A 92 11.48 16.91 -12.34
CA GLY A 92 12.07 17.59 -13.50
C GLY A 92 11.03 17.80 -14.60
N THR A 93 11.28 17.20 -15.77
CA THR A 93 10.38 17.32 -16.95
C THR A 93 9.37 16.19 -17.07
N LYS A 94 9.40 15.20 -16.18
CA LYS A 94 8.48 14.06 -16.19
C LYS A 94 7.33 14.29 -15.23
N ASP A 95 6.13 13.98 -15.66
CA ASP A 95 4.89 14.20 -14.95
C ASP A 95 4.07 12.90 -14.87
N LEU A 96 3.40 12.65 -13.74
CA LEU A 96 2.51 11.49 -13.57
C LEU A 96 1.08 11.79 -14.06
N GLY A 97 0.79 13.03 -14.46
CA GLY A 97 -0.58 13.45 -14.71
C GLY A 97 -1.42 13.44 -13.43
N ASN A 98 -2.64 12.95 -13.54
CA ASN A 98 -3.53 12.77 -12.39
C ASN A 98 -3.17 11.48 -11.65
N ALA A 99 -2.54 11.60 -10.50
CA ALA A 99 -2.20 10.45 -9.66
C ALA A 99 -2.80 10.57 -8.25
N PRO A 100 -3.22 9.45 -7.64
CA PRO A 100 -3.73 9.45 -6.27
C PRO A 100 -2.58 9.67 -5.29
N VAL A 101 -2.85 10.47 -4.27
CA VAL A 101 -1.93 10.69 -3.14
C VAL A 101 -2.63 10.30 -1.85
N TYR A 102 -1.97 9.50 -1.04
CA TYR A 102 -2.47 9.04 0.24
C TYR A 102 -1.58 9.55 1.37
N GLY A 103 -2.19 10.12 2.40
CA GLY A 103 -1.54 10.26 3.70
C GLY A 103 -1.73 8.96 4.48
N VAL A 104 -0.64 8.38 4.95
CA VAL A 104 -0.66 7.05 5.58
C VAL A 104 0.11 7.06 6.89
N ASP A 105 -0.26 6.18 7.83
CA ASP A 105 0.56 5.91 8.99
C ASP A 105 1.64 4.84 8.72
N LYS A 106 2.48 4.58 9.70
CA LYS A 106 3.60 3.63 9.57
C LYS A 106 3.17 2.18 9.32
N ASP A 107 1.98 1.82 9.77
CA ASP A 107 1.47 0.45 9.67
C ASP A 107 0.75 0.17 8.34
N TYR A 108 0.43 1.22 7.59
CA TYR A 108 -0.35 1.13 6.36
C TYR A 108 0.21 0.11 5.36
N PHE A 109 1.49 0.22 5.02
CA PHE A 109 2.10 -0.63 4.01
C PHE A 109 2.09 -2.10 4.43
N ARG A 110 2.34 -2.38 5.71
CA ARG A 110 2.29 -3.73 6.26
C ARG A 110 0.87 -4.30 6.24
N VAL A 111 -0.11 -3.52 6.68
CA VAL A 111 -1.52 -3.93 6.70
C VAL A 111 -2.04 -4.16 5.28
N MET A 112 -1.68 -3.29 4.35
CA MET A 112 -2.11 -3.37 2.96
C MET A 112 -1.31 -4.36 2.10
N GLY A 113 -0.34 -5.08 2.68
CA GLY A 113 0.44 -6.10 1.99
C GLY A 113 1.43 -5.55 0.96
N TYR A 114 2.02 -4.39 1.22
CA TYR A 114 3.08 -3.85 0.38
C TYR A 114 4.45 -4.38 0.80
N THR A 115 5.31 -4.64 -0.17
CA THR A 115 6.73 -4.96 0.01
C THR A 115 7.62 -3.85 -0.50
N VAL A 116 8.74 -3.63 0.19
CA VAL A 116 9.76 -2.67 -0.24
C VAL A 116 10.58 -3.27 -1.38
N GLN A 117 10.60 -2.60 -2.52
CA GLN A 117 11.43 -2.95 -3.65
C GLN A 117 12.80 -2.27 -3.57
N THR A 118 12.83 -1.02 -3.13
CA THR A 118 14.08 -0.28 -2.89
C THR A 118 13.84 0.83 -1.86
N GLY A 119 14.87 1.23 -1.12
CA GLY A 119 14.74 2.20 -0.05
C GLY A 119 14.15 1.63 1.24
N ARG A 120 13.26 2.36 1.88
CA ARG A 120 12.63 1.99 3.15
C ARG A 120 11.17 2.47 3.25
N LEU A 121 10.43 1.94 4.20
CA LEU A 121 9.15 2.50 4.64
C LEU A 121 9.36 3.71 5.54
N PHE A 122 8.26 4.36 5.92
CA PHE A 122 8.31 5.43 6.91
C PHE A 122 8.70 4.90 8.28
N GLU A 123 9.48 5.69 8.99
CA GLU A 123 9.96 5.43 10.34
C GLU A 123 9.52 6.56 11.27
N ASP A 124 9.45 6.32 12.59
CA ASP A 124 8.98 7.30 13.57
C ASP A 124 9.75 8.64 13.50
N GLN A 125 11.02 8.61 13.07
CA GLN A 125 11.82 9.81 12.85
C GLN A 125 11.30 10.71 11.71
N ASP A 126 10.61 10.17 10.71
CA ASP A 126 10.06 10.96 9.61
C ASP A 126 8.98 11.92 10.11
N TRP A 127 8.17 11.49 11.09
CA TRP A 127 7.18 12.35 11.76
C TRP A 127 7.82 13.31 12.77
N THR A 128 8.81 12.83 13.55
CA THR A 128 9.48 13.65 14.57
C THR A 128 10.27 14.80 13.94
N ASN A 129 10.92 14.55 12.80
CA ASN A 129 11.73 15.52 12.10
C ASN A 129 10.95 16.32 11.04
N TYR A 130 9.65 16.09 10.92
CA TYR A 130 8.80 16.71 9.88
C TYR A 130 9.38 16.56 8.47
N THR A 131 9.97 15.42 8.18
CA THR A 131 10.56 15.14 6.87
C THR A 131 9.44 14.99 5.83
N LYS A 132 9.49 15.81 4.77
CA LYS A 132 8.59 15.65 3.62
C LYS A 132 9.04 14.46 2.79
N GLY A 133 8.79 13.25 3.30
CA GLY A 133 9.08 11.99 2.63
C GLY A 133 7.90 11.50 1.79
N VAL A 134 8.20 10.81 0.69
CA VAL A 134 7.22 10.14 -0.14
C VAL A 134 7.70 8.73 -0.48
N ILE A 135 6.74 7.80 -0.56
CA ILE A 135 6.95 6.44 -1.04
C ILE A 135 6.14 6.29 -2.32
N LEU A 136 6.78 5.76 -3.35
CA LEU A 136 6.17 5.53 -4.66
C LEU A 136 5.80 4.07 -4.82
N ASP A 137 4.79 3.79 -5.61
CA ASP A 137 4.64 2.48 -6.21
C ASP A 137 5.60 2.29 -7.39
N THR A 138 5.73 1.06 -7.87
CA THR A 138 6.64 0.73 -8.99
C THR A 138 6.25 1.41 -10.29
N VAL A 139 4.95 1.68 -10.52
CA VAL A 139 4.46 2.35 -11.73
C VAL A 139 4.89 3.82 -11.74
N ALA A 140 4.65 4.52 -10.64
CA ALA A 140 5.07 5.91 -10.47
C ALA A 140 6.60 6.07 -10.55
N ALA A 141 7.33 5.18 -9.87
CA ALA A 141 8.79 5.18 -9.90
C ALA A 141 9.33 4.98 -11.33
N ASN A 142 8.81 4.01 -12.07
CA ASN A 142 9.21 3.76 -13.46
C ASN A 142 8.83 4.91 -14.38
N THR A 143 7.69 5.54 -14.19
CA THR A 143 7.23 6.67 -15.01
C THR A 143 8.12 7.88 -14.82
N LEU A 144 8.45 8.25 -13.58
CA LEU A 144 9.24 9.43 -13.28
C LEU A 144 10.75 9.21 -13.48
N PHE A 145 11.26 8.03 -13.18
CA PHE A 145 12.71 7.79 -13.11
C PHE A 145 13.22 6.72 -14.10
N ALA A 146 12.31 6.00 -14.76
CA ALA A 146 12.66 4.88 -15.66
C ALA A 146 13.53 3.84 -14.94
N SER A 147 14.78 3.65 -15.38
CA SER A 147 15.72 2.69 -14.78
C SER A 147 16.66 3.31 -13.73
N GLU A 148 16.47 4.59 -13.41
CA GLU A 148 17.32 5.26 -12.42
C GLU A 148 16.80 4.99 -11.00
N ASN A 149 17.73 4.86 -10.04
CA ASN A 149 17.35 4.76 -8.64
C ASN A 149 16.70 6.08 -8.17
N PRO A 150 15.41 6.05 -7.74
CA PRO A 150 14.70 7.24 -7.30
C PRO A 150 15.04 7.68 -5.86
N ILE A 151 15.63 6.79 -5.05
CA ILE A 151 15.84 7.05 -3.62
C ILE A 151 16.74 8.25 -3.38
N GLY A 152 16.28 9.15 -2.51
CA GLY A 152 16.97 10.42 -2.20
C GLY A 152 16.77 11.53 -3.23
N LYS A 153 16.13 11.23 -4.37
CA LYS A 153 15.75 12.27 -5.34
C LYS A 153 14.51 13.03 -4.85
N THR A 154 14.34 14.23 -5.40
CA THR A 154 13.19 15.08 -5.10
C THR A 154 12.16 14.98 -6.20
N MET A 155 10.90 14.94 -5.79
CA MET A 155 9.76 15.15 -6.66
C MET A 155 8.87 16.24 -6.10
N GLU A 156 8.00 16.80 -6.91
CA GLU A 156 7.06 17.84 -6.52
C GLU A 156 5.62 17.31 -6.57
N ILE A 157 4.85 17.69 -5.56
CA ILE A 157 3.40 17.48 -5.52
C ILE A 157 2.78 18.86 -5.34
N LYS A 158 2.12 19.38 -6.36
CA LYS A 158 1.56 20.76 -6.38
C LYS A 158 2.62 21.85 -6.07
N GLY A 159 3.82 21.69 -6.56
CA GLY A 159 4.91 22.62 -6.34
C GLY A 159 5.60 22.50 -4.96
N GLU A 160 5.17 21.57 -4.13
CA GLU A 160 5.82 21.28 -2.85
C GLU A 160 6.81 20.13 -3.00
N PRO A 161 8.07 20.29 -2.60
CA PRO A 161 9.10 19.28 -2.77
C PRO A 161 8.98 18.16 -1.71
N PHE A 162 9.15 16.93 -2.16
CA PHE A 162 9.20 15.72 -1.34
C PHE A 162 10.43 14.90 -1.69
N ILE A 163 11.03 14.25 -0.70
CA ILE A 163 12.17 13.34 -0.89
C ILE A 163 11.64 11.91 -0.98
N ILE A 164 12.06 11.19 -2.01
CA ILE A 164 11.67 9.79 -2.20
C ILE A 164 12.49 8.93 -1.25
N VAL A 165 11.81 8.26 -0.31
CA VAL A 165 12.43 7.40 0.70
C VAL A 165 12.28 5.92 0.40
N GLY A 166 11.29 5.53 -0.40
CA GLY A 166 11.03 4.14 -0.74
C GLY A 166 10.26 3.97 -2.03
N VAL A 167 10.38 2.77 -2.60
CA VAL A 167 9.53 2.25 -3.66
C VAL A 167 8.94 0.94 -3.18
N VAL A 168 7.64 0.80 -3.33
CA VAL A 168 6.89 -0.37 -2.86
C VAL A 168 6.12 -1.02 -4.00
N GLU A 169 5.83 -2.29 -3.83
CA GLU A 169 4.95 -3.07 -4.69
C GLU A 169 3.97 -3.82 -3.82
N GLN A 170 2.69 -3.80 -4.16
CA GLN A 170 1.71 -4.60 -3.46
C GLN A 170 1.93 -6.09 -3.79
N ILE A 171 1.89 -6.94 -2.76
CA ILE A 171 1.94 -8.39 -2.97
C ILE A 171 0.63 -8.80 -3.62
N ASP A 172 0.72 -9.22 -4.87
CA ASP A 172 -0.43 -9.57 -5.68
C ASP A 172 -0.83 -11.03 -5.44
N GLY A 173 -1.98 -11.23 -4.79
CA GLY A 173 -2.55 -12.58 -4.69
C GLY A 173 -3.34 -12.99 -5.92
N PHE A 174 -4.20 -12.12 -6.43
CA PHE A 174 -5.14 -12.44 -7.53
C PHE A 174 -5.62 -11.22 -8.32
N THR A 175 -5.19 -10.00 -8.01
CA THR A 175 -5.56 -8.82 -8.77
C THR A 175 -4.57 -8.61 -9.92
N PRO A 176 -5.04 -8.32 -11.14
CA PRO A 176 -4.15 -8.02 -12.25
C PRO A 176 -3.28 -6.82 -11.91
N LYS A 177 -1.97 -6.91 -12.17
CA LYS A 177 -1.07 -5.77 -11.98
C LYS A 177 -1.50 -4.63 -12.89
N VAL A 178 -1.69 -3.46 -12.32
CA VAL A 178 -1.78 -2.22 -13.09
C VAL A 178 -0.41 -1.98 -13.71
N THR A 179 -0.31 -2.15 -15.02
CA THR A 179 0.96 -2.05 -15.76
C THR A 179 1.18 -0.68 -16.36
N ASN A 180 0.14 0.13 -16.44
CA ASN A 180 0.20 1.51 -16.90
C ASN A 180 -0.97 2.34 -16.32
N MET A 181 -0.86 3.67 -16.41
CA MET A 181 -1.87 4.59 -15.87
C MET A 181 -3.25 4.48 -16.54
N ASN A 182 -3.33 3.89 -17.74
CA ASN A 182 -4.60 3.68 -18.44
C ASN A 182 -5.36 2.45 -17.93
N ASP A 183 -4.71 1.53 -17.23
CA ASP A 183 -5.33 0.33 -16.67
C ASP A 183 -6.22 0.66 -15.44
N TRP A 184 -6.14 1.89 -14.95
CA TRP A 184 -6.87 2.39 -13.77
C TRP A 184 -8.40 2.29 -13.90
N TYR A 185 -8.93 2.40 -15.12
CA TYR A 185 -10.37 2.37 -15.38
C TYR A 185 -10.95 0.96 -15.55
N THR A 186 -10.10 -0.06 -15.51
CA THR A 186 -10.52 -1.43 -15.83
C THR A 186 -10.81 -2.29 -14.59
N TYR A 187 -10.47 -1.82 -13.38
CA TYR A 187 -10.46 -2.64 -12.16
C TYR A 187 -11.23 -2.03 -10.98
N TYR A 188 -12.45 -1.62 -11.22
CA TYR A 188 -13.42 -1.33 -10.17
C TYR A 188 -14.47 -2.43 -10.06
#